data_e3eedf08b6031bd002a04307a7e0c26d
#
_entry.id   e3eedf08b6031bd002a04307a7e0c26d
#
_cell.length_a   1.000
_cell.length_b   1.000
_cell.length_c   1.000
_cell.angle_alpha   90.00
_cell.angle_beta   90.00
_cell.angle_gamma   90.00
#
_symmetry.space_group_name_H-M   'P 1'
#
loop_
_entity.id
_entity.type
_entity.pdbx_description
1 polymer ?
#
loop_
_entity_poly.entity_id
_entity_poly.type
_entity_poly.pdbx_seq_one_letter_code
_entity_poly.pdbx_strand_id
1 'polypeptide(L)'
;MKYESSFKSEADGLEISVMALIPDKKPYRAVVQLVHGMSEHKERYIPFMQYLAKLGYVVVIHDHRGHGKSVKHQDDLGFTYGGGAQAMLQDIRTVNRKIHAYYPELPLILMGHSMGSLAVRAFVAEHDSCVDMLIVCGSPSYNTAMPLGVAIAKTETACLLYTS
;
A
#
# COMPACT_ATOMS: atom_id res chain seq x y z
N MET A 1 14.48 8.67 -12.51
CA MET A 1 14.59 9.60 -11.36
C MET A 1 13.77 9.08 -10.17
N LYS A 2 14.27 9.22 -8.92
CA LYS A 2 13.58 8.84 -7.69
C LYS A 2 13.00 10.09 -7.01
N TYR A 3 11.74 10.02 -6.59
CA TYR A 3 11.05 11.07 -5.84
C TYR A 3 10.49 10.49 -4.55
N GLU A 4 10.59 11.23 -3.46
CA GLU A 4 9.94 10.92 -2.18
C GLU A 4 9.04 12.09 -1.80
N SER A 5 7.87 11.78 -1.27
CA SER A 5 6.89 12.75 -0.80
C SER A 5 6.01 12.11 0.27
N SER A 6 5.08 12.88 0.80
CA SER A 6 4.05 12.38 1.71
C SER A 6 2.73 13.11 1.46
N PHE A 7 1.67 12.60 2.06
CA PHE A 7 0.39 13.27 2.17
C PHE A 7 -0.29 12.93 3.51
N LYS A 8 -1.16 13.80 3.97
CA LYS A 8 -1.98 13.51 5.15
C LYS A 8 -3.19 12.67 4.74
N SER A 9 -3.37 11.52 5.41
CA SER A 9 -4.51 10.65 5.22
C SER A 9 -5.82 11.41 5.47
N GLU A 10 -6.78 11.26 4.59
CA GLU A 10 -8.13 11.83 4.74
C GLU A 10 -8.90 11.20 5.92
N ALA A 11 -8.48 10.00 6.37
CA ALA A 11 -9.15 9.29 7.45
C ALA A 11 -8.86 9.89 8.84
N ASP A 12 -7.60 10.30 9.10
CA ASP A 12 -7.16 10.66 10.44
C ASP A 12 -5.97 11.64 10.48
N GLY A 13 -5.56 12.16 9.32
CA GLY A 13 -4.43 13.09 9.21
C GLY A 13 -3.05 12.45 9.38
N LEU A 14 -2.95 11.11 9.48
CA LEU A 14 -1.66 10.40 9.52
C LEU A 14 -0.84 10.74 8.26
N GLU A 15 0.43 11.00 8.44
CA GLU A 15 1.33 11.26 7.32
C GLU A 15 1.69 9.94 6.62
N ILE A 16 1.29 9.82 5.36
CA ILE A 16 1.53 8.63 4.52
C ILE A 16 2.69 8.92 3.58
N SER A 17 3.76 8.15 3.73
CA SER A 17 4.98 8.30 2.96
C SER A 17 4.89 7.61 1.61
N VAL A 18 5.28 8.31 0.54
CA VAL A 18 5.17 7.85 -0.86
C VAL A 18 6.55 7.92 -1.53
N MET A 19 6.81 6.99 -2.43
CA MET A 19 7.97 6.98 -3.31
C MET A 19 7.52 6.75 -4.75
N ALA A 20 8.11 7.49 -5.68
CA ALA A 20 7.94 7.26 -7.11
C ALA A 20 9.30 7.09 -7.80
N LEU A 21 9.35 6.17 -8.75
CA LEU A 21 10.45 6.02 -9.70
C LEU A 21 9.92 6.30 -11.11
N ILE A 22 10.45 7.36 -11.71
CA ILE A 22 10.05 7.84 -13.04
C ILE A 22 11.17 7.50 -14.01
N PRO A 23 10.87 6.87 -15.19
CA PRO A 23 11.85 6.64 -16.23
C PRO A 23 12.50 7.95 -16.71
N ASP A 24 13.75 7.86 -17.14
CA ASP A 24 14.48 9.05 -17.63
C ASP A 24 14.00 9.51 -19.00
N LYS A 25 13.37 8.64 -19.77
CA LYS A 25 12.92 8.90 -21.14
C LYS A 25 11.44 8.66 -21.33
N LYS A 26 10.77 9.54 -22.05
CA LYS A 26 9.40 9.39 -22.58
C LYS A 26 9.43 8.71 -23.97
N PRO A 27 8.32 8.16 -24.46
CA PRO A 27 7.02 8.06 -23.78
C PRO A 27 7.02 7.00 -22.68
N TYR A 28 6.24 7.20 -21.62
CA TYR A 28 5.99 6.18 -20.59
C TYR A 28 4.91 5.20 -21.08
N ARG A 29 5.01 3.94 -20.64
CA ARG A 29 4.09 2.87 -21.05
C ARG A 29 2.77 2.87 -20.24
N ALA A 30 2.91 2.96 -18.92
CA ALA A 30 1.83 2.95 -17.96
C ALA A 30 2.37 3.40 -16.59
N VAL A 31 1.46 3.60 -15.64
CA VAL A 31 1.82 3.76 -14.23
C VAL A 31 1.54 2.47 -13.49
N VAL A 32 2.47 2.01 -12.66
CA VAL A 32 2.30 0.88 -11.75
C VAL A 32 2.20 1.41 -10.33
N GLN A 33 1.03 1.28 -9.72
CA GLN A 33 0.81 1.53 -8.29
C GLN A 33 1.04 0.23 -7.54
N LEU A 34 2.08 0.19 -6.68
CA LEU A 34 2.41 -0.96 -5.85
C LEU A 34 1.81 -0.82 -4.45
N VAL A 35 1.32 -1.94 -3.91
CA VAL A 35 0.74 -2.05 -2.58
C VAL A 35 1.39 -3.23 -1.87
N HIS A 36 2.24 -2.94 -0.87
CA HIS A 36 3.09 -3.93 -0.22
C HIS A 36 2.34 -4.81 0.81
N GLY A 37 3.00 -5.86 1.28
CA GLY A 37 2.48 -6.80 2.27
C GLY A 37 2.63 -6.32 3.72
N MET A 38 2.17 -7.16 4.66
CA MET A 38 2.37 -6.94 6.09
C MET A 38 3.86 -7.07 6.45
N SER A 39 4.31 -6.27 7.42
CA SER A 39 5.72 -6.24 7.87
C SER A 39 6.73 -5.91 6.77
N GLU A 40 6.28 -5.22 5.73
CA GLU A 40 7.10 -4.69 4.65
C GLU A 40 7.13 -3.17 4.68
N HIS A 41 7.89 -2.55 3.78
CA HIS A 41 7.96 -1.11 3.57
C HIS A 41 8.38 -0.81 2.13
N LYS A 42 8.12 0.40 1.66
CA LYS A 42 8.32 0.78 0.25
C LYS A 42 9.76 0.64 -0.25
N GLU A 43 10.75 0.85 0.61
CA GLU A 43 12.16 0.76 0.22
C GLU A 43 12.56 -0.66 -0.20
N ARG A 44 11.88 -1.69 0.30
CA ARG A 44 12.12 -3.09 -0.09
C ARG A 44 11.83 -3.33 -1.58
N TYR A 45 10.97 -2.51 -2.16
CA TYR A 45 10.57 -2.63 -3.57
C TYR A 45 11.48 -1.87 -4.54
N ILE A 46 12.48 -1.11 -4.07
CA ILE A 46 13.36 -0.30 -4.92
C ILE A 46 13.97 -1.10 -6.09
N PRO A 47 14.52 -2.32 -5.90
CA PRO A 47 15.07 -3.08 -7.02
C PRO A 47 14.02 -3.42 -8.08
N PHE A 48 12.82 -3.80 -7.67
CA PHE A 48 11.71 -4.10 -8.58
C PHE A 48 11.20 -2.84 -9.29
N MET A 49 11.07 -1.74 -8.58
CA MET A 49 10.69 -0.44 -9.15
C MET A 49 11.72 0.04 -10.18
N GLN A 50 13.02 -0.13 -9.89
CA GLN A 50 14.10 0.19 -10.84
C GLN A 50 14.03 -0.67 -12.10
N TYR A 51 13.72 -1.96 -11.97
CA TYR A 51 13.52 -2.85 -13.10
C TYR A 51 12.36 -2.37 -13.98
N LEU A 52 11.20 -2.09 -13.40
CA LEU A 52 10.04 -1.58 -14.13
C LEU A 52 10.32 -0.21 -14.77
N ALA A 53 11.01 0.69 -14.07
CA ALA A 53 11.36 2.00 -14.60
C ALA A 53 12.29 1.89 -15.83
N LYS A 54 13.23 0.95 -15.84
CA LYS A 54 14.06 0.66 -17.03
C LYS A 54 13.24 0.17 -18.23
N LEU A 55 12.09 -0.46 -17.96
CA LEU A 55 11.14 -0.91 -18.99
C LEU A 55 10.16 0.17 -19.44
N GLY A 56 10.28 1.40 -18.91
CA GLY A 56 9.44 2.54 -19.28
C GLY A 56 8.17 2.72 -18.47
N TYR A 57 8.01 2.06 -17.32
CA TYR A 57 6.88 2.24 -16.42
C TYR A 57 7.20 3.29 -15.35
N VAL A 58 6.27 4.21 -15.12
CA VAL A 58 6.26 5.02 -13.89
C VAL A 58 5.81 4.13 -12.75
N VAL A 59 6.54 4.10 -11.64
CA VAL A 59 6.21 3.22 -10.51
C VAL A 59 6.02 4.03 -9.25
N VAL A 60 4.90 3.86 -8.58
CA VAL A 60 4.52 4.56 -7.35
C VAL A 60 4.21 3.54 -6.26
N ILE A 61 4.73 3.75 -5.07
CA ILE A 61 4.46 2.95 -3.88
C ILE A 61 4.33 3.87 -2.67
N HIS A 62 3.47 3.51 -1.71
CA HIS A 62 3.42 4.16 -0.41
C HIS A 62 3.67 3.16 0.71
N ASP A 63 4.14 3.62 1.85
CA ASP A 63 4.09 2.81 3.07
C ASP A 63 2.66 2.78 3.59
N HIS A 64 2.13 1.59 3.85
CA HIS A 64 0.87 1.48 4.58
C HIS A 64 0.95 2.16 5.94
N ARG A 65 -0.18 2.63 6.45
CA ARG A 65 -0.30 3.08 7.83
C ARG A 65 0.23 2.02 8.80
N GLY A 66 1.01 2.44 9.79
CA GLY A 66 1.70 1.54 10.70
C GLY A 66 2.91 0.82 10.11
N HIS A 67 3.39 1.21 8.93
CA HIS A 67 4.54 0.59 8.27
C HIS A 67 5.53 1.64 7.77
N GLY A 68 6.80 1.26 7.71
CA GLY A 68 7.88 2.09 7.17
C GLY A 68 7.91 3.48 7.80
N LYS A 69 7.73 4.53 6.98
CA LYS A 69 7.70 5.93 7.41
C LYS A 69 6.29 6.47 7.66
N SER A 70 5.24 5.64 7.51
CA SER A 70 3.84 6.00 7.75
C SER A 70 3.42 5.66 9.18
N VAL A 71 4.19 6.13 10.15
CA VAL A 71 3.99 5.99 11.60
C VAL A 71 4.18 7.35 12.29
N LYS A 72 3.53 7.56 13.44
CA LYS A 72 3.76 8.76 14.28
C LYS A 72 5.06 8.64 15.08
N HIS A 73 5.31 7.43 15.59
CA HIS A 73 6.52 7.08 16.34
C HIS A 73 7.05 5.74 15.84
N GLN A 74 8.36 5.51 16.00
CA GLN A 74 8.99 4.26 15.55
C GLN A 74 8.43 3.01 16.27
N ASP A 75 7.98 3.18 17.51
CA ASP A 75 7.38 2.11 18.32
C ASP A 75 5.96 1.74 17.89
N ASP A 76 5.34 2.56 17.00
CA ASP A 76 4.00 2.30 16.45
C ASP A 76 4.00 1.35 15.25
N LEU A 77 5.13 0.73 14.90
CA LEU A 77 5.19 -0.22 13.78
C LEU A 77 4.22 -1.39 14.00
N GLY A 78 3.35 -1.62 13.00
CA GLY A 78 2.25 -2.58 13.05
C GLY A 78 0.93 -2.01 13.57
N PHE A 79 0.93 -0.79 14.10
CA PHE A 79 -0.28 -0.14 14.60
C PHE A 79 -0.98 0.66 13.50
N THR A 80 -2.18 0.25 13.12
CA THR A 80 -2.91 0.84 11.97
C THR A 80 -3.68 2.12 12.29
N TYR A 81 -3.64 2.58 13.53
CA TYR A 81 -4.37 3.76 14.02
C TYR A 81 -5.90 3.65 13.85
N GLY A 82 -6.61 4.78 13.95
CA GLY A 82 -8.06 4.81 13.72
C GLY A 82 -8.44 4.47 12.27
N GLY A 83 -9.58 3.82 12.08
CA GLY A 83 -10.12 3.50 10.76
C GLY A 83 -9.64 2.18 10.13
N GLY A 84 -8.59 1.54 10.65
CA GLY A 84 -8.19 0.18 10.28
C GLY A 84 -8.08 -0.05 8.76
N ALA A 85 -8.70 -1.13 8.28
CA ALA A 85 -8.67 -1.51 6.86
C ALA A 85 -9.31 -0.46 5.94
N GLN A 86 -10.39 0.19 6.37
CA GLN A 86 -11.07 1.20 5.58
C GLN A 86 -10.16 2.42 5.33
N ALA A 87 -9.43 2.87 6.34
CA ALA A 87 -8.48 3.96 6.19
C ALA A 87 -7.31 3.56 5.26
N MET A 88 -6.86 2.30 5.30
CA MET A 88 -5.87 1.78 4.34
C MET A 88 -6.38 1.86 2.90
N LEU A 89 -7.64 1.51 2.64
CA LEU A 89 -8.25 1.63 1.30
C LEU A 89 -8.35 3.08 0.85
N GLN A 90 -8.67 4.01 1.75
CA GLN A 90 -8.68 5.45 1.46
C GLN A 90 -7.27 5.98 1.11
N ASP A 91 -6.24 5.49 1.79
CA ASP A 91 -4.85 5.86 1.48
C ASP A 91 -4.45 5.36 0.08
N ILE A 92 -4.81 4.11 -0.28
CA ILE A 92 -4.63 3.56 -1.64
C ILE A 92 -5.36 4.45 -2.66
N ARG A 93 -6.61 4.83 -2.39
CA ARG A 93 -7.41 5.70 -3.24
C ARG A 93 -6.78 7.08 -3.43
N THR A 94 -6.22 7.65 -2.37
CA THR A 94 -5.57 8.97 -2.45
C THR A 94 -4.34 8.92 -3.36
N VAL A 95 -3.52 7.87 -3.27
CA VAL A 95 -2.40 7.64 -4.20
C VAL A 95 -2.91 7.46 -5.63
N ASN A 96 -3.95 6.65 -5.83
CA ASN A 96 -4.57 6.40 -7.13
C ASN A 96 -5.05 7.70 -7.79
N ARG A 97 -5.80 8.54 -7.06
CA ARG A 97 -6.26 9.85 -7.56
C ARG A 97 -5.11 10.79 -7.92
N LYS A 98 -4.03 10.79 -7.14
CA LYS A 98 -2.83 11.59 -7.46
C LYS A 98 -2.15 11.09 -8.73
N ILE A 99 -2.07 9.78 -8.94
CA ILE A 99 -1.53 9.20 -10.18
C ILE A 99 -2.34 9.67 -11.39
N HIS A 100 -3.66 9.56 -11.35
CA HIS A 100 -4.52 10.03 -12.44
C HIS A 100 -4.39 11.54 -12.69
N ALA A 101 -4.20 12.34 -11.65
CA ALA A 101 -3.99 13.79 -11.80
C ALA A 101 -2.65 14.12 -12.49
N TYR A 102 -1.58 13.35 -12.23
CA TYR A 102 -0.27 13.58 -12.86
C TYR A 102 -0.11 12.90 -14.22
N TYR A 103 -0.84 11.82 -14.46
CA TYR A 103 -0.72 10.97 -15.67
C TYR A 103 -2.10 10.58 -16.20
N PRO A 104 -2.95 11.56 -16.62
CA PRO A 104 -4.35 11.29 -16.99
C PRO A 104 -4.49 10.37 -18.21
N GLU A 105 -3.48 10.36 -19.11
CA GLU A 105 -3.50 9.60 -20.36
C GLU A 105 -2.83 8.23 -20.27
N LEU A 106 -2.23 7.91 -19.11
CA LEU A 106 -1.52 6.63 -18.97
C LEU A 106 -2.40 5.58 -18.31
N PRO A 107 -2.38 4.33 -18.83
CA PRO A 107 -3.02 3.22 -18.14
C PRO A 107 -2.45 3.04 -16.72
N LEU A 108 -3.32 2.70 -15.76
CA LEU A 108 -2.95 2.43 -14.38
C LEU A 108 -3.03 0.93 -14.08
N ILE A 109 -1.89 0.37 -13.70
CA ILE A 109 -1.76 -1.01 -13.24
C ILE A 109 -1.68 -0.98 -11.71
N LEU A 110 -2.66 -1.57 -11.03
CA LEU A 110 -2.64 -1.72 -9.57
C LEU A 110 -2.11 -3.11 -9.21
N MET A 111 -1.01 -3.17 -8.45
CA MET A 111 -0.38 -4.42 -8.05
C MET A 111 -0.29 -4.52 -6.54
N GLY A 112 -0.84 -5.61 -5.97
CA GLY A 112 -0.76 -5.92 -4.54
C GLY A 112 -0.03 -7.23 -4.25
N HIS A 113 0.81 -7.22 -3.21
CA HIS A 113 1.52 -8.38 -2.71
C HIS A 113 1.04 -8.78 -1.31
N SER A 114 0.79 -10.08 -1.07
CA SER A 114 0.41 -10.64 0.24
C SER A 114 -0.79 -9.91 0.84
N MET A 115 -0.69 -9.26 2.00
CA MET A 115 -1.73 -8.41 2.58
C MET A 115 -2.18 -7.32 1.61
N GLY A 116 -1.24 -6.69 0.87
CA GLY A 116 -1.56 -5.72 -0.17
C GLY A 116 -2.41 -6.30 -1.29
N SER A 117 -2.29 -7.60 -1.58
CA SER A 117 -3.13 -8.27 -2.56
C SER A 117 -4.61 -8.35 -2.13
N LEU A 118 -4.86 -8.49 -0.83
CA LEU A 118 -6.23 -8.43 -0.28
C LEU A 118 -6.75 -7.00 -0.36
N ALA A 119 -5.91 -6.01 -0.02
CA ALA A 119 -6.27 -4.59 -0.07
C ALA A 119 -6.63 -4.14 -1.49
N VAL A 120 -5.84 -4.48 -2.51
CA VAL A 120 -6.14 -4.09 -3.90
C VAL A 120 -7.39 -4.78 -4.46
N ARG A 121 -7.68 -6.02 -4.04
CA ARG A 121 -8.93 -6.71 -4.41
C ARG A 121 -10.14 -6.01 -3.77
N ALA A 122 -10.05 -5.66 -2.49
CA ALA A 122 -11.12 -4.91 -1.82
C ALA A 122 -11.30 -3.52 -2.44
N PHE A 123 -10.21 -2.84 -2.79
CA PHE A 123 -10.24 -1.55 -3.47
C PHE A 123 -10.97 -1.62 -4.82
N VAL A 124 -10.61 -2.58 -5.67
CA VAL A 124 -11.20 -2.72 -7.02
C VAL A 124 -12.68 -3.12 -6.94
N ALA A 125 -13.10 -3.86 -5.91
CA ALA A 125 -14.51 -4.18 -5.72
C ALA A 125 -15.43 -2.96 -5.61
N GLU A 126 -14.88 -1.80 -5.17
CA GLU A 126 -15.62 -0.54 -5.02
C GLU A 126 -15.21 0.53 -6.06
N HIS A 127 -14.04 0.35 -6.71
CA HIS A 127 -13.38 1.37 -7.53
C HIS A 127 -12.74 0.79 -8.81
N ASP A 128 -13.41 -0.13 -9.49
CA ASP A 128 -12.90 -0.81 -10.70
C ASP A 128 -12.56 0.15 -11.84
N SER A 129 -13.38 1.18 -12.04
CA SER A 129 -13.18 2.19 -13.10
C SER A 129 -11.89 3.03 -12.95
N CYS A 130 -11.21 2.95 -11.81
CA CYS A 130 -9.96 3.66 -11.55
C CYS A 130 -8.71 2.83 -11.83
N VAL A 131 -8.85 1.63 -12.41
CA VAL A 131 -7.75 0.68 -12.62
C VAL A 131 -7.92 -0.04 -13.96
N ASP A 132 -6.94 0.05 -14.85
CA ASP A 132 -6.97 -0.62 -16.14
C ASP A 132 -6.53 -2.09 -16.05
N MET A 133 -5.64 -2.40 -15.09
CA MET A 133 -5.14 -3.75 -14.87
C MET A 133 -4.88 -4.00 -13.39
N LEU A 134 -5.33 -5.16 -12.90
CA LEU A 134 -5.06 -5.63 -11.53
C LEU A 134 -4.08 -6.79 -11.54
N ILE A 135 -3.02 -6.70 -10.73
CA ILE A 135 -2.07 -7.80 -10.48
C ILE A 135 -2.15 -8.19 -9.00
N VAL A 136 -2.48 -9.44 -8.76
CA VAL A 136 -2.60 -10.03 -7.42
C VAL A 136 -1.49 -11.05 -7.23
N CYS A 137 -0.56 -10.78 -6.30
CA CYS A 137 0.61 -11.62 -6.08
C CYS A 137 0.62 -12.14 -4.64
N GLY A 138 0.84 -13.46 -4.47
CA GLY A 138 0.96 -14.09 -3.16
C GLY A 138 -0.28 -13.89 -2.27
N SER A 139 -1.47 -13.88 -2.86
CA SER A 139 -2.73 -13.64 -2.14
C SER A 139 -2.99 -14.76 -1.13
N PRO A 140 -3.14 -14.46 0.17
CA PRO A 140 -3.51 -15.48 1.15
C PRO A 140 -4.86 -16.12 0.79
N SER A 141 -4.93 -17.43 0.92
CA SER A 141 -6.19 -18.18 0.81
C SER A 141 -6.92 -18.22 2.16
N TYR A 142 -8.18 -18.65 2.13
CA TYR A 142 -8.94 -18.90 3.34
C TYR A 142 -8.20 -19.94 4.22
N ASN A 143 -7.99 -19.60 5.49
CA ASN A 143 -7.37 -20.48 6.47
C ASN A 143 -8.40 -20.77 7.58
N THR A 144 -8.79 -22.03 7.74
CA THR A 144 -9.74 -22.47 8.77
C THR A 144 -9.23 -22.25 10.20
N ALA A 145 -7.91 -22.14 10.41
CA ALA A 145 -7.30 -21.83 11.70
C ALA A 145 -7.26 -20.31 12.02
N MET A 146 -7.64 -19.46 11.10
CA MET A 146 -7.59 -17.99 11.31
C MET A 146 -8.44 -17.53 12.52
N PRO A 147 -9.66 -18.03 12.77
CA PRO A 147 -10.44 -17.64 13.95
C PRO A 147 -9.69 -17.96 15.26
N LEU A 148 -9.00 -19.09 15.33
CA LEU A 148 -8.19 -19.46 16.49
C LEU A 148 -6.99 -18.51 16.65
N GLY A 149 -6.27 -18.18 15.58
CA GLY A 149 -5.18 -17.21 15.60
C GLY A 149 -5.63 -15.83 16.08
N VAL A 150 -6.79 -15.36 15.62
CA VAL A 150 -7.38 -14.08 16.06
C VAL A 150 -7.76 -14.15 17.56
N ALA A 151 -8.30 -15.26 18.03
CA ALA A 151 -8.65 -15.44 19.45
C ALA A 151 -7.40 -15.39 20.34
N ILE A 152 -6.32 -16.08 19.95
CA ILE A 152 -5.03 -16.07 20.66
C ILE A 152 -4.46 -14.64 20.70
N ALA A 153 -4.38 -13.96 19.55
CA ALA A 153 -3.86 -12.59 19.48
C ALA A 153 -4.63 -11.61 20.38
N LYS A 154 -5.98 -11.73 20.42
CA LYS A 154 -6.82 -10.91 21.32
C LYS A 154 -6.53 -11.18 22.78
N THR A 155 -6.29 -12.45 23.15
CA THR A 155 -5.97 -12.84 24.53
C THR A 155 -4.61 -12.30 24.94
N GLU A 156 -3.58 -12.42 24.08
CA GLU A 156 -2.25 -11.87 24.36
C GLU A 156 -2.28 -10.35 24.49
N THR A 157 -2.98 -9.65 23.59
CA THR A 157 -3.12 -8.18 23.67
C THR A 157 -3.81 -7.76 24.98
N ALA A 158 -4.84 -8.48 25.42
CA ALA A 158 -5.51 -8.20 26.69
C ALA A 158 -4.59 -8.46 27.90
N CYS A 159 -3.77 -9.52 27.87
CA CYS A 159 -2.79 -9.80 28.92
C CYS A 159 -1.68 -8.74 28.99
N LEU A 160 -1.14 -8.31 27.85
CA LEU A 160 -0.09 -7.29 27.80
C LEU A 160 -0.55 -5.91 28.27
N LEU A 161 -1.82 -5.55 28.02
CA LEU A 161 -2.41 -4.30 28.53
C LEU A 161 -2.68 -4.32 30.03
N TYR A 162 -2.70 -5.49 30.66
CA TYR A 162 -2.93 -5.62 32.12
C TYR A 162 -1.61 -5.59 32.94
N THR A 163 -0.44 -5.69 32.26
CA THR A 163 0.88 -5.73 32.89
C THR A 163 1.71 -4.44 32.69
N SER A 164 1.14 -3.44 32.08
CA SER A 164 1.65 -2.07 31.94
C SER A 164 0.76 -1.11 32.71
#